data_dbb823e726f493795dccf0978b9a3124
#
_entry.id   dbb823e726f493795dccf0978b9a3124
#
_cell.length_a   1.000
_cell.length_b   1.000
_cell.length_c   1.000
_cell.angle_alpha   90.00
_cell.angle_beta   90.00
_cell.angle_gamma   90.00
#
_symmetry.space_group_name_H-M   'P 1'
#
loop_
_entity.id
_entity.type
_entity.pdbx_description
1 polymer ?
#
loop_
_entity_poly.entity_id
_entity_poly.type
_entity_poly.pdbx_seq_one_letter_code
_entity_poly.pdbx_strand_id
1 'polypeptide(L)'
;MLYSEKTLTDTQVVKIAGLSDFICIEKAHGIHTFKCAMLGTKHEVARFKKVNPEIKTLFYFNSAFAWPYTNYTKAIPKWSEQKKKDILLKDYKTGKYAKFLNNYVFDIIKAPMRTWWSDTVSSAVNESHANGLFWDQTHGVIWMRPKSEKNQIQPAQIKLLKSTKEKLGENSILVVNNAADISDYVSNCDAVMYEHYGMDKRYKKNRQLFVK
;
A
#
# COMPACT_ATOMS: atom_id res chain seq x y z
N MET A 1 -2.67 -10.90 -7.12
CA MET A 1 -1.45 -10.37 -6.46
C MET A 1 -0.31 -11.36 -6.66
N LEU A 2 0.87 -10.86 -6.96
CA LEU A 2 2.09 -11.63 -7.20
C LEU A 2 2.99 -11.56 -5.97
N TYR A 3 3.13 -12.67 -5.23
CA TYR A 3 4.03 -12.79 -4.10
C TYR A 3 5.19 -13.75 -4.42
N SER A 4 6.40 -13.28 -4.27
CA SER A 4 7.62 -14.09 -4.29
C SER A 4 8.78 -13.29 -3.69
N GLU A 5 9.47 -13.82 -2.71
CA GLU A 5 10.71 -13.21 -2.19
C GLU A 5 11.89 -13.33 -3.16
N LYS A 6 11.76 -14.21 -4.14
CA LYS A 6 12.69 -14.39 -5.26
C LYS A 6 12.15 -13.70 -6.51
N THR A 7 13.00 -13.50 -7.50
CA THR A 7 12.57 -13.12 -8.85
C THR A 7 11.86 -14.28 -9.53
N LEU A 8 10.98 -13.97 -10.48
CA LEU A 8 10.33 -14.98 -11.30
C LEU A 8 11.32 -15.58 -12.32
N THR A 9 11.06 -16.80 -12.77
CA THR A 9 11.69 -17.36 -13.96
C THR A 9 11.09 -16.72 -15.23
N ASP A 10 11.77 -16.79 -16.36
CA ASP A 10 11.24 -16.25 -17.63
C ASP A 10 9.95 -16.96 -18.04
N THR A 11 9.87 -18.27 -17.85
CA THR A 11 8.65 -19.05 -18.09
C THR A 11 7.47 -18.56 -17.24
N GLN A 12 7.71 -18.21 -15.96
CA GLN A 12 6.67 -17.67 -15.10
C GLN A 12 6.21 -16.28 -15.57
N VAL A 13 7.13 -15.41 -15.97
CA VAL A 13 6.80 -14.07 -16.50
C VAL A 13 5.93 -14.20 -17.74
N VAL A 14 6.32 -15.03 -18.72
CA VAL A 14 5.56 -15.25 -19.96
C VAL A 14 4.16 -15.79 -19.64
N LYS A 15 4.08 -16.81 -18.78
CA LYS A 15 2.80 -17.40 -18.39
C LYS A 15 1.87 -16.39 -17.72
N ILE A 16 2.38 -15.62 -16.76
CA ILE A 16 1.59 -14.64 -16.00
C ILE A 16 1.13 -13.49 -16.92
N ALA A 17 2.04 -12.98 -17.76
CA ALA A 17 1.73 -11.92 -18.73
C ALA A 17 0.69 -12.34 -19.78
N GLY A 18 0.60 -13.64 -20.09
CA GLY A 18 -0.42 -14.18 -20.97
C GLY A 18 -1.77 -14.46 -20.32
N LEU A 19 -1.82 -14.45 -18.97
CA LEU A 19 -3.05 -14.74 -18.21
C LEU A 19 -3.70 -13.49 -17.60
N SER A 20 -3.01 -12.35 -17.56
CA SER A 20 -3.49 -11.16 -16.85
C SER A 20 -2.94 -9.89 -17.46
N ASP A 21 -3.82 -8.94 -17.69
CA ASP A 21 -3.47 -7.58 -18.12
C ASP A 21 -3.19 -6.65 -16.95
N PHE A 22 -3.38 -7.14 -15.72
CA PHE A 22 -3.26 -6.35 -14.50
C PHE A 22 -2.59 -7.15 -13.37
N ILE A 23 -1.48 -6.64 -12.83
CA ILE A 23 -0.69 -7.33 -11.80
C ILE A 23 -0.34 -6.38 -10.66
N CYS A 24 -0.68 -6.76 -9.42
CA CYS A 24 -0.12 -6.15 -8.24
C CYS A 24 1.11 -6.93 -7.78
N ILE A 25 2.27 -6.25 -7.68
CA ILE A 25 3.53 -6.82 -7.21
C ILE A 25 3.66 -6.57 -5.70
N GLU A 26 3.68 -7.64 -4.94
CA GLU A 26 3.52 -7.66 -3.50
C GLU A 26 4.76 -7.16 -2.73
N LYS A 27 4.57 -6.80 -1.46
CA LYS A 27 5.50 -6.08 -0.55
C LYS A 27 6.92 -6.64 -0.44
N ALA A 28 7.11 -7.93 -0.64
CA ALA A 28 8.41 -8.58 -0.42
C ALA A 28 9.03 -9.13 -1.72
N HIS A 29 8.46 -8.76 -2.88
CA HIS A 29 8.90 -9.34 -4.15
C HIS A 29 10.37 -9.02 -4.45
N GLY A 30 11.14 -10.05 -4.78
CA GLY A 30 12.55 -9.95 -5.19
C GLY A 30 13.53 -9.56 -4.07
N ILE A 31 13.12 -9.53 -2.78
CA ILE A 31 13.98 -9.10 -1.68
C ILE A 31 15.20 -9.97 -1.46
N HIS A 32 15.17 -11.25 -1.83
CA HIS A 32 16.33 -12.13 -1.74
C HIS A 32 17.45 -11.69 -2.68
N THR A 33 17.09 -11.20 -3.88
CA THR A 33 18.05 -10.75 -4.90
C THR A 33 18.46 -9.29 -4.67
N PHE A 34 17.47 -8.40 -4.55
CA PHE A 34 17.69 -6.95 -4.57
C PHE A 34 17.78 -6.32 -3.18
N LYS A 35 17.48 -7.06 -2.11
CA LYS A 35 17.39 -6.54 -0.74
C LYS A 35 16.40 -5.38 -0.58
N CYS A 36 15.60 -5.08 -1.62
CA CYS A 36 14.64 -3.99 -1.66
C CYS A 36 13.49 -4.33 -2.61
N ALA A 37 12.25 -4.34 -2.11
CA ALA A 37 11.08 -4.69 -2.90
C ALA A 37 10.80 -3.71 -4.05
N MET A 38 11.15 -2.43 -3.90
CA MET A 38 11.02 -1.46 -4.99
C MET A 38 11.91 -1.85 -6.19
N LEU A 39 13.16 -2.27 -5.94
CA LEU A 39 14.05 -2.75 -7.00
C LEU A 39 13.57 -4.07 -7.59
N GLY A 40 13.01 -4.96 -6.77
CA GLY A 40 12.35 -6.18 -7.23
C GLY A 40 11.16 -5.89 -8.13
N THR A 41 10.31 -4.94 -7.73
CA THR A 41 9.19 -4.46 -8.55
C THR A 41 9.67 -3.89 -9.88
N LYS A 42 10.66 -2.98 -9.86
CA LYS A 42 11.25 -2.40 -11.08
C LYS A 42 11.75 -3.48 -12.05
N HIS A 43 12.44 -4.47 -11.52
CA HIS A 43 12.94 -5.60 -12.32
C HIS A 43 11.79 -6.37 -13.01
N GLU A 44 10.76 -6.71 -12.26
CA GLU A 44 9.64 -7.48 -12.83
C GLU A 44 8.76 -6.65 -13.76
N VAL A 45 8.53 -5.38 -13.46
CA VAL A 45 7.81 -4.46 -14.36
C VAL A 45 8.45 -4.43 -15.73
N ALA A 46 9.79 -4.29 -15.79
CA ALA A 46 10.52 -4.28 -17.07
C ALA A 46 10.36 -5.60 -17.84
N ARG A 47 10.37 -6.74 -17.14
CA ARG A 47 10.21 -8.06 -17.75
C ARG A 47 8.79 -8.31 -18.24
N PHE A 48 7.79 -7.95 -17.44
CA PHE A 48 6.39 -8.06 -17.84
C PHE A 48 6.10 -7.19 -19.06
N LYS A 49 6.53 -5.93 -19.07
CA LYS A 49 6.31 -5.03 -20.20
C LYS A 49 7.05 -5.44 -21.47
N LYS A 50 8.16 -6.18 -21.37
CA LYS A 50 8.82 -6.77 -22.53
C LYS A 50 7.99 -7.86 -23.19
N VAL A 51 7.21 -8.62 -22.41
CA VAL A 51 6.32 -9.69 -22.91
C VAL A 51 4.98 -9.13 -23.36
N ASN A 52 4.38 -8.26 -22.55
CA ASN A 52 3.10 -7.60 -22.82
C ASN A 52 3.24 -6.09 -22.50
N PRO A 53 3.46 -5.21 -23.50
CA PRO A 53 3.62 -3.77 -23.27
C PRO A 53 2.41 -3.09 -22.62
N GLU A 54 1.20 -3.64 -22.83
CA GLU A 54 -0.06 -3.08 -22.30
C GLU A 54 -0.35 -3.48 -20.85
N ILE A 55 0.42 -4.42 -20.29
CA ILE A 55 0.20 -4.91 -18.92
C ILE A 55 0.28 -3.77 -17.91
N LYS A 56 -0.71 -3.68 -17.04
CA LYS A 56 -0.75 -2.71 -15.94
C LYS A 56 -0.17 -3.34 -14.68
N THR A 57 0.81 -2.67 -14.10
CA THR A 57 1.51 -3.15 -12.90
C THR A 57 1.33 -2.18 -11.75
N LEU A 58 1.10 -2.67 -10.53
CA LEU A 58 0.99 -1.87 -9.34
C LEU A 58 2.13 -2.15 -8.37
N PHE A 59 2.66 -1.08 -7.78
CA PHE A 59 3.53 -1.15 -6.62
C PHE A 59 2.70 -1.29 -5.35
N TYR A 60 3.08 -2.22 -4.46
CA TYR A 60 2.41 -2.40 -3.18
C TYR A 60 3.01 -1.49 -2.10
N PHE A 61 2.17 -0.77 -1.34
CA PHE A 61 2.62 -0.12 -0.12
C PHE A 61 1.53 -0.15 0.97
N ASN A 62 1.96 -0.25 2.24
CA ASN A 62 1.09 -0.36 3.41
C ASN A 62 1.04 0.97 4.18
N SER A 63 -0.15 1.44 4.54
CA SER A 63 -0.32 2.71 5.25
C SER A 63 -0.36 2.58 6.77
N ALA A 64 -0.41 1.36 7.29
CA ALA A 64 -0.42 1.11 8.73
C ALA A 64 0.93 0.61 9.25
N PHE A 65 1.58 -0.32 8.54
CA PHE A 65 2.76 -1.02 9.03
C PHE A 65 3.98 -0.75 8.16
N ALA A 66 5.08 -0.38 8.82
CA ALA A 66 6.37 -0.14 8.18
C ALA A 66 7.10 -1.46 7.90
N TRP A 67 6.60 -2.26 6.96
CA TRP A 67 7.25 -3.50 6.56
C TRP A 67 8.68 -3.25 6.09
N PRO A 68 9.69 -4.06 6.52
CA PRO A 68 11.11 -3.77 6.29
C PRO A 68 11.59 -4.22 4.89
N TYR A 69 10.78 -3.97 3.86
CA TYR A 69 11.06 -4.45 2.51
C TYR A 69 11.50 -3.37 1.54
N THR A 70 11.37 -2.09 1.91
CA THR A 70 11.83 -0.95 1.10
C THR A 70 12.94 -0.18 1.81
N ASN A 71 13.74 0.58 1.08
CA ASN A 71 14.75 1.45 1.67
C ASN A 71 14.12 2.56 2.52
N TYR A 72 12.92 3.00 2.18
CA TYR A 72 12.17 4.02 2.93
C TYR A 72 11.85 3.55 4.35
N THR A 73 11.36 2.31 4.49
CA THR A 73 10.98 1.75 5.80
C THR A 73 12.18 1.21 6.58
N LYS A 74 13.20 0.68 5.89
CA LYS A 74 14.47 0.26 6.52
C LYS A 74 15.23 1.41 7.16
N ALA A 75 15.03 2.64 6.70
CA ALA A 75 15.66 3.82 7.27
C ALA A 75 15.07 4.26 8.62
N ILE A 76 13.85 3.81 8.98
CA ILE A 76 13.13 4.27 10.18
C ILE A 76 13.93 4.16 11.47
N PRO A 77 14.66 3.08 11.77
CA PRO A 77 15.46 3.02 13.00
C PRO A 77 16.49 4.14 13.13
N LYS A 78 17.00 4.66 11.99
CA LYS A 78 18.01 5.72 11.92
C LYS A 78 17.42 7.13 11.85
N TRP A 79 16.09 7.29 11.82
CA TRP A 79 15.46 8.62 11.82
C TRP A 79 15.70 9.35 13.13
N SER A 80 15.76 10.68 13.06
CA SER A 80 15.77 11.51 14.25
C SER A 80 14.52 11.27 15.10
N GLU A 81 14.59 11.53 16.40
CA GLU A 81 13.44 11.38 17.30
C GLU A 81 12.28 12.32 16.89
N GLN A 82 12.59 13.52 16.38
CA GLN A 82 11.56 14.42 15.87
C GLN A 82 10.83 13.80 14.68
N LYS A 83 11.55 13.24 13.69
CA LYS A 83 10.93 12.58 12.53
C LYS A 83 10.09 11.36 12.94
N LYS A 84 10.58 10.55 13.88
CA LYS A 84 9.80 9.44 14.42
C LYS A 84 8.52 9.94 15.11
N LYS A 85 8.61 10.99 15.92
CA LYS A 85 7.48 11.62 16.59
C LYS A 85 6.43 12.13 15.59
N ASP A 86 6.84 12.66 14.47
CA ASP A 86 5.96 13.24 13.46
C ASP A 86 5.25 12.18 12.60
N ILE A 87 5.85 10.99 12.45
CA ILE A 87 5.37 9.99 11.49
C ILE A 87 4.81 8.73 12.18
N LEU A 88 5.40 8.32 13.32
CA LEU A 88 5.05 7.05 13.95
C LEU A 88 3.99 7.21 15.04
N LEU A 89 3.16 6.17 15.16
CA LEU A 89 2.18 6.07 16.24
C LEU A 89 2.87 5.76 17.55
N LYS A 90 2.44 6.42 18.63
CA LYS A 90 2.72 5.98 19.99
C LYS A 90 1.55 5.15 20.51
N ASP A 91 1.85 4.00 21.07
CA ASP A 91 0.88 3.19 21.78
C ASP A 91 0.39 3.96 23.03
N TYR A 92 -0.92 4.16 23.13
CA TYR A 92 -1.52 5.01 24.16
C TYR A 92 -1.39 4.44 25.58
N LYS A 93 -1.16 3.12 25.72
CA LYS A 93 -1.01 2.45 27.00
C LYS A 93 0.43 2.56 27.55
N THR A 94 1.39 2.47 26.64
CA THR A 94 2.81 2.38 27.03
C THR A 94 3.60 3.66 26.77
N GLY A 95 3.07 4.58 25.93
CA GLY A 95 3.76 5.79 25.50
C GLY A 95 4.95 5.52 24.55
N LYS A 96 5.28 4.26 24.26
CA LYS A 96 6.35 3.86 23.34
C LYS A 96 5.87 3.88 21.90
N TYR A 97 6.78 3.91 20.93
CA TYR A 97 6.39 3.74 19.53
C TYR A 97 5.72 2.38 19.32
N ALA A 98 4.52 2.41 18.78
CA ALA A 98 3.72 1.22 18.51
C ALA A 98 4.41 0.30 17.50
N LYS A 99 4.34 -1.01 17.75
CA LYS A 99 4.88 -2.04 16.85
C LYS A 99 3.88 -3.17 16.65
N PHE A 100 3.81 -3.65 15.42
CA PHE A 100 3.08 -4.87 15.05
C PHE A 100 4.06 -5.81 14.35
N LEU A 101 4.22 -7.05 14.86
CA LEU A 101 5.21 -8.01 14.38
C LEU A 101 6.61 -7.37 14.22
N ASN A 102 7.06 -6.64 15.24
CA ASN A 102 8.30 -5.87 15.29
C ASN A 102 8.42 -4.69 14.29
N ASN A 103 7.42 -4.42 13.47
CA ASN A 103 7.43 -3.28 12.55
C ASN A 103 6.74 -2.07 13.16
N TYR A 104 7.30 -0.89 12.95
CA TYR A 104 6.69 0.36 13.39
C TYR A 104 5.32 0.56 12.76
N VAL A 105 4.46 1.26 13.49
CA VAL A 105 3.11 1.63 13.04
C VAL A 105 3.09 3.10 12.67
N PHE A 106 2.54 3.42 11.50
CA PHE A 106 2.38 4.81 11.05
C PHE A 106 1.19 5.48 11.72
N ASP A 107 1.33 6.79 12.00
CA ASP A 107 0.26 7.59 12.58
C ASP A 107 -0.47 8.41 11.52
N ILE A 108 -1.47 7.81 10.91
CA ILE A 108 -2.22 8.41 9.79
C ILE A 108 -2.92 9.72 10.16
N ILE A 109 -3.21 9.97 11.44
CA ILE A 109 -3.85 11.21 11.90
C ILE A 109 -2.90 12.41 11.73
N LYS A 110 -1.59 12.19 11.78
CA LYS A 110 -0.58 13.23 11.65
C LYS A 110 -0.39 13.68 10.20
N ALA A 111 -0.47 14.98 9.97
CA ALA A 111 -0.23 15.56 8.64
C ALA A 111 1.18 15.26 8.10
N PRO A 112 2.28 15.37 8.90
CA PRO A 112 3.62 15.02 8.42
C PRO A 112 3.74 13.55 7.96
N MET A 113 3.04 12.62 8.63
CA MET A 113 3.00 11.22 8.20
C MET A 113 2.36 11.10 6.81
N ARG A 114 1.21 11.75 6.61
CA ARG A 114 0.50 11.69 5.32
C ARG A 114 1.32 12.29 4.19
N THR A 115 1.97 13.41 4.42
CA THR A 115 2.87 14.03 3.44
C THR A 115 4.03 13.09 3.10
N TRP A 116 4.75 12.60 4.11
CA TRP A 116 5.86 11.68 3.91
C TRP A 116 5.44 10.40 3.16
N TRP A 117 4.28 9.83 3.52
CA TRP A 117 3.80 8.60 2.92
C TRP A 117 3.42 8.81 1.44
N SER A 118 2.67 9.87 1.12
CA SER A 118 2.26 10.17 -0.25
C SER A 118 3.46 10.51 -1.14
N ASP A 119 4.48 11.22 -0.64
CA ASP A 119 5.74 11.47 -1.35
C ASP A 119 6.51 10.16 -1.60
N THR A 120 6.59 9.33 -0.57
CA THR A 120 7.30 8.04 -0.65
C THR A 120 6.67 7.11 -1.70
N VAL A 121 5.34 6.96 -1.72
CA VAL A 121 4.70 6.06 -2.68
C VAL A 121 4.74 6.61 -4.09
N SER A 122 4.61 7.93 -4.28
CA SER A 122 4.75 8.54 -5.59
C SER A 122 6.16 8.33 -6.16
N SER A 123 7.20 8.56 -5.34
CA SER A 123 8.59 8.26 -5.73
C SER A 123 8.78 6.78 -6.07
N ALA A 124 8.25 5.86 -5.24
CA ALA A 124 8.41 4.43 -5.46
C ALA A 124 7.70 3.94 -6.73
N VAL A 125 6.52 4.44 -7.04
CA VAL A 125 5.79 4.13 -8.28
C VAL A 125 6.60 4.61 -9.49
N ASN A 126 7.09 5.86 -9.46
CA ASN A 126 7.88 6.43 -10.54
C ASN A 126 9.21 5.67 -10.74
N GLU A 127 9.96 5.42 -9.68
CA GLU A 127 11.26 4.73 -9.74
C GLU A 127 11.14 3.26 -10.16
N SER A 128 10.04 2.60 -9.81
CA SER A 128 9.77 1.22 -10.23
C SER A 128 9.15 1.11 -11.63
N HIS A 129 8.76 2.23 -12.25
CA HIS A 129 8.02 2.28 -13.52
C HIS A 129 6.69 1.52 -13.48
N ALA A 130 6.11 1.33 -12.30
CA ALA A 130 4.78 0.77 -12.16
C ALA A 130 3.71 1.74 -12.69
N ASN A 131 2.57 1.22 -13.10
CA ASN A 131 1.45 2.03 -13.59
C ASN A 131 0.62 2.66 -12.46
N GLY A 132 0.93 2.32 -11.19
CA GLY A 132 0.22 2.86 -10.05
C GLY A 132 0.53 2.15 -8.75
N LEU A 133 -0.34 2.38 -7.78
CA LEU A 133 -0.20 1.94 -6.40
C LEU A 133 -1.31 0.96 -6.01
N PHE A 134 -0.95 -0.11 -5.31
CA PHE A 134 -1.84 -0.88 -4.49
C PHE A 134 -1.65 -0.48 -3.02
N TRP A 135 -2.66 0.20 -2.46
CA TRP A 135 -2.64 0.69 -1.09
C TRP A 135 -3.31 -0.32 -0.15
N ASP A 136 -2.52 -0.90 0.73
CA ASP A 136 -3.00 -1.82 1.75
C ASP A 136 -3.24 -1.15 3.11
N GLN A 137 -4.08 -1.78 3.96
CA GLN A 137 -4.45 -1.32 5.30
C GLN A 137 -5.15 0.05 5.33
N THR A 138 -6.11 0.23 4.43
CA THR A 138 -6.90 1.47 4.31
C THR A 138 -7.84 1.74 5.50
N HIS A 139 -8.04 0.80 6.41
CA HIS A 139 -8.91 0.95 7.58
C HIS A 139 -8.19 1.42 8.86
N GLY A 140 -6.87 1.66 8.81
CA GLY A 140 -6.07 2.15 9.94
C GLY A 140 -5.94 1.17 11.10
N VAL A 141 -5.17 1.56 12.11
CA VAL A 141 -4.86 0.74 13.29
C VAL A 141 -5.63 1.28 14.50
N ILE A 142 -6.89 0.89 14.63
CA ILE A 142 -7.80 1.42 15.67
C ILE A 142 -7.43 0.90 17.06
N TRP A 143 -6.99 -0.36 17.16
CA TRP A 143 -6.78 -1.03 18.46
C TRP A 143 -5.57 -0.55 19.26
N MET A 144 -4.64 0.18 18.63
CA MET A 144 -3.46 0.77 19.28
C MET A 144 -3.68 2.26 19.63
N ARG A 145 -4.89 2.77 19.46
CA ARG A 145 -5.23 4.19 19.67
C ARG A 145 -6.24 4.38 20.80
N PRO A 146 -6.26 5.53 21.47
CA PRO A 146 -7.33 5.86 22.38
C PRO A 146 -8.67 5.98 21.63
N LYS A 147 -9.76 5.65 22.32
CA LYS A 147 -11.12 5.70 21.73
C LYS A 147 -11.47 7.10 21.18
N SER A 148 -10.95 8.16 21.78
CA SER A 148 -11.15 9.56 21.37
C SER A 148 -10.61 9.88 19.98
N GLU A 149 -9.63 9.12 19.49
CA GLU A 149 -9.05 9.33 18.14
C GLU A 149 -9.80 8.58 17.02
N LYS A 150 -10.71 7.66 17.37
CA LYS A 150 -11.36 6.78 16.40
C LYS A 150 -12.03 7.54 15.26
N ASN A 151 -12.71 8.65 15.57
CA ASN A 151 -13.44 9.46 14.58
C ASN A 151 -12.51 10.31 13.69
N GLN A 152 -11.21 10.42 14.01
CA GLN A 152 -10.22 11.17 13.23
C GLN A 152 -9.58 10.31 12.12
N ILE A 153 -9.68 8.97 12.22
CA ILE A 153 -8.97 8.04 11.32
C ILE A 153 -9.52 8.15 9.91
N GLN A 154 -10.83 7.99 9.70
CA GLN A 154 -11.43 8.02 8.36
C GLN A 154 -11.20 9.37 7.65
N PRO A 155 -11.42 10.55 8.28
CA PRO A 155 -11.06 11.82 7.65
C PRO A 155 -9.58 11.94 7.29
N ALA A 156 -8.69 11.40 8.11
CA ALA A 156 -7.25 11.41 7.84
C ALA A 156 -6.89 10.51 6.65
N GLN A 157 -7.53 9.35 6.54
CA GLN A 157 -7.35 8.44 5.41
C GLN A 157 -7.84 9.03 4.09
N ILE A 158 -9.01 9.69 4.10
CA ILE A 158 -9.53 10.39 2.92
C ILE A 158 -8.57 11.50 2.47
N LYS A 159 -8.01 12.27 3.42
CA LYS A 159 -6.98 13.27 3.10
C LYS A 159 -5.73 12.65 2.49
N LEU A 160 -5.27 11.52 3.03
CA LEU A 160 -4.12 10.79 2.48
C LEU A 160 -4.44 10.25 1.09
N LEU A 161 -5.62 9.70 0.87
CA LEU A 161 -6.06 9.17 -0.41
C LEU A 161 -6.04 10.24 -1.50
N LYS A 162 -6.66 11.40 -1.24
CA LYS A 162 -6.70 12.54 -2.15
C LYS A 162 -5.30 13.05 -2.49
N SER A 163 -4.46 13.28 -1.47
CA SER A 163 -3.08 13.75 -1.69
C SER A 163 -2.23 12.74 -2.44
N THR A 164 -2.49 11.44 -2.24
CA THR A 164 -1.78 10.38 -2.96
C THR A 164 -2.20 10.34 -4.43
N LYS A 165 -3.50 10.39 -4.72
CA LYS A 165 -3.99 10.42 -6.12
C LYS A 165 -3.47 11.63 -6.87
N GLU A 166 -3.48 12.82 -6.23
CA GLU A 166 -2.93 14.05 -6.79
C GLU A 166 -1.45 13.91 -7.15
N LYS A 167 -0.61 13.36 -6.24
CA LYS A 167 0.82 13.18 -6.48
C LYS A 167 1.16 12.08 -7.47
N LEU A 168 0.35 11.04 -7.55
CA LEU A 168 0.49 10.00 -8.57
C LEU A 168 0.14 10.50 -9.97
N GLY A 169 -0.74 11.50 -10.07
CA GLY A 169 -1.23 12.05 -11.33
C GLY A 169 -2.38 11.23 -11.93
N GLU A 170 -3.07 11.83 -12.90
CA GLU A 170 -4.31 11.28 -13.49
C GLU A 170 -4.11 9.94 -14.20
N ASN A 171 -2.94 9.73 -14.81
CA ASN A 171 -2.63 8.52 -15.56
C ASN A 171 -2.23 7.32 -14.68
N SER A 172 -2.07 7.53 -13.37
CA SER A 172 -1.69 6.48 -12.43
C SER A 172 -2.91 5.81 -11.84
N ILE A 173 -2.83 4.48 -11.69
CA ILE A 173 -3.90 3.65 -11.14
C ILE A 173 -3.72 3.58 -9.61
N LEU A 174 -4.76 3.94 -8.86
CA LEU A 174 -4.80 3.79 -7.40
C LEU A 174 -5.83 2.74 -7.02
N VAL A 175 -5.38 1.61 -6.53
CA VAL A 175 -6.22 0.53 -6.00
C VAL A 175 -6.11 0.51 -4.49
N VAL A 176 -7.24 0.47 -3.80
CA VAL A 176 -7.30 0.39 -2.33
C VAL A 176 -7.84 -0.97 -1.88
N ASN A 177 -7.29 -1.48 -0.78
CA ASN A 177 -7.68 -2.77 -0.23
C ASN A 177 -8.79 -2.62 0.82
N ASN A 178 -9.87 -3.43 0.70
CA ASN A 178 -10.96 -3.57 1.69
C ASN A 178 -11.70 -2.28 2.06
N ALA A 179 -11.90 -1.36 1.12
CA ALA A 179 -12.54 -0.06 1.36
C ALA A 179 -13.84 0.16 0.57
N ALA A 180 -14.45 -0.90 0.03
CA ALA A 180 -15.62 -0.80 -0.84
C ALA A 180 -16.91 -0.35 -0.12
N ASP A 181 -16.96 -0.44 1.20
CA ASP A 181 -18.09 -0.01 2.03
C ASP A 181 -18.05 1.48 2.43
N ILE A 182 -17.01 2.20 1.99
CA ILE A 182 -16.85 3.62 2.28
C ILE A 182 -16.90 4.41 0.96
N SER A 183 -18.02 5.08 0.70
CA SER A 183 -18.25 5.84 -0.53
C SER A 183 -17.15 6.85 -0.84
N ASP A 184 -16.64 7.55 0.19
CA ASP A 184 -15.56 8.51 0.04
C ASP A 184 -14.23 7.88 -0.41
N TYR A 185 -14.02 6.59 -0.14
CA TYR A 185 -12.83 5.89 -0.66
C TYR A 185 -13.06 5.52 -2.11
N VAL A 186 -14.21 4.94 -2.43
CA VAL A 186 -14.57 4.54 -3.80
C VAL A 186 -14.52 5.71 -4.77
N SER A 187 -14.96 6.90 -4.35
CA SER A 187 -14.97 8.12 -5.19
C SER A 187 -13.58 8.77 -5.37
N ASN A 188 -12.56 8.33 -4.64
CA ASN A 188 -11.21 8.91 -4.70
C ASN A 188 -10.12 7.90 -5.08
N CYS A 189 -10.49 6.71 -5.57
CA CYS A 189 -9.59 5.70 -6.13
C CYS A 189 -10.12 5.18 -7.45
N ASP A 190 -9.29 4.47 -8.21
CA ASP A 190 -9.68 3.93 -9.51
C ASP A 190 -10.31 2.55 -9.39
N ALA A 191 -9.95 1.79 -8.35
CA ALA A 191 -10.54 0.48 -8.05
C ALA A 191 -10.39 0.10 -6.58
N VAL A 192 -11.21 -0.84 -6.15
CA VAL A 192 -11.13 -1.45 -4.82
C VAL A 192 -10.91 -2.94 -4.97
N MET A 193 -9.91 -3.48 -4.28
CA MET A 193 -9.77 -4.91 -4.10
C MET A 193 -10.51 -5.33 -2.83
N TYR A 194 -11.22 -6.43 -2.87
CA TYR A 194 -11.85 -7.04 -1.72
C TYR A 194 -11.12 -8.34 -1.35
N GLU A 195 -10.31 -8.27 -0.32
CA GLU A 195 -9.58 -9.42 0.23
C GLU A 195 -10.53 -10.30 1.07
N HIS A 196 -10.26 -11.61 1.10
CA HIS A 196 -11.08 -12.59 1.83
C HIS A 196 -12.54 -12.65 1.38
N TYR A 197 -12.79 -12.43 0.09
CA TYR A 197 -14.11 -12.53 -0.53
C TYR A 197 -14.76 -13.90 -0.23
N GLY A 198 -15.92 -13.88 0.37
CA GLY A 198 -16.66 -15.09 0.77
C GLY A 198 -16.41 -15.58 2.20
N MET A 199 -15.39 -15.09 2.90
CA MET A 199 -15.09 -15.47 4.29
C MET A 199 -15.57 -14.44 5.33
N ASP A 200 -15.95 -13.24 4.91
CA ASP A 200 -16.32 -12.15 5.80
C ASP A 200 -17.85 -11.90 5.78
N LYS A 201 -18.43 -11.64 6.95
CA LYS A 201 -19.84 -11.21 7.09
C LYS A 201 -20.14 -9.92 6.30
N ARG A 202 -19.14 -9.09 6.03
CA ARG A 202 -19.23 -7.89 5.18
C ARG A 202 -19.51 -8.22 3.72
N TYR A 203 -19.19 -9.42 3.25
CA TYR A 203 -19.46 -9.89 1.90
C TYR A 203 -20.92 -9.73 1.47
N LYS A 204 -21.88 -10.12 2.33
CA LYS A 204 -23.31 -10.00 2.03
C LYS A 204 -23.76 -8.56 1.81
N LYS A 205 -23.20 -7.62 2.59
CA LYS A 205 -23.50 -6.18 2.49
C LYS A 205 -22.88 -5.58 1.22
N ASN A 206 -21.65 -5.96 0.88
CA ASN A 206 -20.94 -5.39 -0.26
C ASN A 206 -21.41 -5.95 -1.61
N ARG A 207 -21.88 -7.20 -1.66
CA ARG A 207 -22.51 -7.75 -2.87
C ARG A 207 -23.69 -6.90 -3.34
N GLN A 208 -24.43 -6.29 -2.41
CA GLN A 208 -25.56 -5.40 -2.75
C GLN A 208 -25.10 -4.07 -3.37
N LEU A 209 -23.86 -3.63 -3.12
CA LEU A 209 -23.29 -2.40 -3.71
C LEU A 209 -22.80 -2.63 -5.15
N PHE A 210 -22.37 -3.85 -5.50
CA PHE A 210 -21.88 -4.19 -6.84
C PHE A 210 -22.98 -4.65 -7.82
N VAL A 211 -24.21 -4.86 -7.36
CA VAL A 211 -25.36 -5.32 -8.17
C VAL A 211 -26.33 -4.18 -8.51
N LYS A 212 -25.94 -2.93 -8.20
CA LYS A 212 -26.66 -1.72 -8.67
C LYS A 212 -25.89 -1.08 -9.82
#